data_4e14adb85d3ed6c395642698979b93c6
#
_entry.id   4e14adb85d3ed6c395642698979b93c6
#
_cell.length_a   1.000
_cell.length_b   1.000
_cell.length_c   1.000
_cell.angle_alpha   90.00
_cell.angle_beta   90.00
_cell.angle_gamma   90.00
#
_symmetry.space_group_name_H-M   'P 1'
#
loop_
_entity.id
_entity.type
_entity.pdbx_description
1 polymer ?
#
loop_
_entity_poly.entity_id
_entity_poly.type
_entity_poly.pdbx_seq_one_letter_code
_entity_poly.pdbx_strand_id
1 'polypeptide(L)'
;MDLVDQLSPRGFECVCGNLRMAARAVSGIYDRHLAGAGVKASQMAVLWAVSDARGMTVKALAERIAMHETTLIRNLRILEREGWVSLEVGADDRRQRIPSLTRQGRAVFGKALVGWKKAQSEVAGVMDEKLPDANRRLVRLSRAAWHG
;
A
#
# COMPACT_ATOMS: atom_id res chain seq x y z
N MET A 1 -20.29 12.66 35.25
CA MET A 1 -19.29 13.10 34.23
C MET A 1 -19.34 12.06 33.13
N ASP A 2 -19.78 12.48 31.96
CA ASP A 2 -19.93 11.57 30.81
C ASP A 2 -18.56 11.11 30.33
N LEU A 3 -18.49 9.89 29.76
CA LEU A 3 -17.27 9.34 29.18
C LEU A 3 -16.66 10.29 28.14
N VAL A 4 -17.50 11.06 27.46
CA VAL A 4 -17.12 12.07 26.47
C VAL A 4 -16.35 13.24 27.12
N ASP A 5 -16.69 13.62 28.35
CA ASP A 5 -16.02 14.70 29.07
C ASP A 5 -14.62 14.31 29.59
N GLN A 6 -14.33 13.01 29.60
CA GLN A 6 -13.01 12.47 29.97
C GLN A 6 -12.05 12.37 28.77
N LEU A 7 -12.56 12.53 27.54
CA LEU A 7 -11.73 12.62 26.34
C LEU A 7 -11.02 13.97 26.35
N SER A 8 -9.77 13.93 26.80
CA SER A 8 -8.92 15.06 27.08
C SER A 8 -8.89 16.13 25.96
N PRO A 9 -8.91 17.42 26.31
CA PRO A 9 -8.63 18.51 25.36
C PRO A 9 -7.18 18.53 24.83
N ARG A 10 -6.33 17.58 25.22
CA ARG A 10 -4.90 17.49 24.84
C ARG A 10 -4.65 16.84 23.49
N GLY A 11 -5.68 16.58 22.69
CA GLY A 11 -5.56 15.98 21.36
C GLY A 11 -6.15 14.57 21.28
N PHE A 12 -6.21 14.07 20.08
CA PHE A 12 -6.77 12.77 19.78
C PHE A 12 -5.73 11.67 20.09
N GLU A 13 -5.90 10.97 21.21
CA GLU A 13 -4.93 9.97 21.71
C GLU A 13 -5.12 8.56 21.10
N CYS A 14 -6.06 8.39 20.19
CA CYS A 14 -6.31 7.09 19.55
C CYS A 14 -5.24 6.76 18.51
N VAL A 15 -4.42 5.74 18.78
CA VAL A 15 -3.37 5.26 17.85
C VAL A 15 -3.95 4.91 16.49
N CYS A 16 -5.04 4.18 16.43
CA CYS A 16 -5.70 3.82 15.17
C CYS A 16 -6.15 5.06 14.39
N GLY A 17 -6.78 6.02 15.06
CA GLY A 17 -7.22 7.28 14.44
C GLY A 17 -6.06 8.12 13.93
N ASN A 18 -4.97 8.23 14.70
CA ASN A 18 -3.77 8.96 14.30
C ASN A 18 -3.06 8.30 13.14
N LEU A 19 -2.94 6.97 13.11
CA LEU A 19 -2.38 6.24 11.96
C LEU A 19 -3.22 6.46 10.69
N ARG A 20 -4.54 6.42 10.79
CA ARG A 20 -5.44 6.68 9.65
C ARG A 20 -5.33 8.13 9.15
N MET A 21 -5.21 9.08 10.06
CA MET A 21 -5.01 10.50 9.72
C MET A 21 -3.67 10.71 9.03
N ALA A 22 -2.59 10.16 9.58
CA ALA A 22 -1.25 10.20 8.99
C ALA A 22 -1.23 9.53 7.61
N ALA A 23 -1.85 8.34 7.48
CA ALA A 23 -1.93 7.64 6.20
C ALA A 23 -2.66 8.45 5.13
N ARG A 24 -3.76 9.14 5.47
CA ARG A 24 -4.45 10.03 4.51
C ARG A 24 -3.58 11.21 4.09
N ALA A 25 -2.93 11.88 5.04
CA ALA A 25 -2.06 13.02 4.76
C ALA A 25 -0.87 12.62 3.87
N VAL A 26 -0.18 11.56 4.22
CA VAL A 26 0.94 11.01 3.44
C VAL A 26 0.49 10.54 2.06
N SER A 27 -0.66 9.84 1.96
CA SER A 27 -1.21 9.43 0.66
C SER A 27 -1.45 10.63 -0.27
N GLY A 28 -1.90 11.77 0.27
CA GLY A 28 -2.05 13.00 -0.51
C GLY A 28 -0.74 13.51 -1.09
N ILE A 29 0.37 13.39 -0.37
CA ILE A 29 1.71 13.72 -0.89
C ILE A 29 2.06 12.81 -2.07
N TYR A 30 1.88 11.49 -1.91
CA TYR A 30 2.15 10.54 -2.98
C TYR A 30 1.26 10.75 -4.19
N ASP A 31 -0.04 10.97 -4.00
CA ASP A 31 -0.99 11.17 -5.11
C ASP A 31 -0.59 12.38 -5.98
N ARG A 32 -0.13 13.48 -5.37
CA ARG A 32 0.37 14.64 -6.14
C ARG A 32 1.57 14.30 -7.02
N HIS A 33 2.54 13.56 -6.48
CA HIS A 33 3.75 13.20 -7.22
C HIS A 33 3.54 12.07 -8.23
N LEU A 34 2.56 11.19 -8.00
CA LEU A 34 2.22 10.08 -8.89
C LEU A 34 1.27 10.47 -10.03
N ALA A 35 0.63 11.62 -9.94
CA ALA A 35 -0.38 12.08 -10.91
C ALA A 35 0.14 12.06 -12.35
N GLY A 36 1.40 12.43 -12.58
CA GLY A 36 2.03 12.41 -13.92
C GLY A 36 2.15 11.00 -14.53
N ALA A 37 2.11 9.95 -13.71
CA ALA A 37 2.07 8.56 -14.17
C ALA A 37 0.63 8.00 -14.25
N GLY A 38 -0.38 8.77 -13.83
CA GLY A 38 -1.77 8.31 -13.75
C GLY A 38 -2.03 7.27 -12.64
N VAL A 39 -1.17 7.22 -11.61
CA VAL A 39 -1.21 6.22 -10.54
C VAL A 39 -1.54 6.91 -9.21
N LYS A 40 -2.39 6.27 -8.41
CA LYS A 40 -2.67 6.70 -7.02
C LYS A 40 -1.77 5.96 -6.03
N ALA A 41 -1.58 6.54 -4.85
CA ALA A 41 -0.78 5.94 -3.77
C ALA A 41 -1.22 4.49 -3.44
N SER A 42 -2.52 4.23 -3.37
CA SER A 42 -3.08 2.89 -3.14
C SER A 42 -2.77 1.91 -4.28
N GLN A 43 -2.78 2.38 -5.53
CA GLN A 43 -2.42 1.57 -6.69
C GLN A 43 -0.91 1.30 -6.74
N MET A 44 -0.09 2.30 -6.41
CA MET A 44 1.37 2.16 -6.33
C MET A 44 1.78 1.08 -5.34
N ALA A 45 1.14 1.03 -4.18
CA ALA A 45 1.39 0.00 -3.17
C ALA A 45 1.13 -1.42 -3.70
N VAL A 46 0.05 -1.62 -4.44
CA VAL A 46 -0.28 -2.92 -5.05
C VAL A 46 0.64 -3.25 -6.22
N LEU A 47 0.94 -2.28 -7.09
CA LEU A 47 1.90 -2.46 -8.20
C LEU A 47 3.27 -2.86 -7.67
N TRP A 48 3.72 -2.24 -6.58
CA TRP A 48 4.97 -2.61 -5.91
C TRP A 48 4.94 -4.04 -5.39
N ALA A 49 3.87 -4.41 -4.68
CA ALA A 49 3.71 -5.77 -4.17
C ALA A 49 3.73 -6.81 -5.28
N VAL A 50 3.03 -6.54 -6.40
CA VAL A 50 3.01 -7.43 -7.57
C VAL A 50 4.39 -7.51 -8.26
N SER A 51 5.12 -6.39 -8.35
CA SER A 51 6.45 -6.37 -8.96
C SER A 51 7.46 -7.27 -8.24
N ASP A 52 7.26 -7.47 -6.94
CA ASP A 52 8.12 -8.30 -6.08
C ASP A 52 7.47 -9.64 -5.68
N ALA A 53 6.34 -9.99 -6.28
CA ALA A 53 5.55 -11.18 -5.92
C ALA A 53 6.25 -12.52 -6.26
N ARG A 54 7.14 -12.52 -7.27
CA ARG A 54 7.95 -13.71 -7.66
C ARG A 54 7.15 -15.01 -7.80
N GLY A 55 5.97 -14.94 -8.41
CA GLY A 55 5.10 -16.09 -8.59
C GLY A 55 4.24 -16.45 -7.38
N MET A 56 4.16 -15.60 -6.36
CA MET A 56 3.24 -15.80 -5.23
C MET A 56 1.79 -15.81 -5.69
N THR A 57 0.97 -16.63 -5.03
CA THR A 57 -0.48 -16.57 -5.18
C THR A 57 -1.03 -15.27 -4.58
N VAL A 58 -2.21 -14.87 -5.02
CA VAL A 58 -2.91 -13.70 -4.44
C VAL A 58 -3.05 -13.83 -2.93
N LYS A 59 -3.37 -15.05 -2.43
CA LYS A 59 -3.46 -15.31 -0.99
C LYS A 59 -2.14 -15.03 -0.26
N ALA A 60 -1.04 -15.63 -0.74
CA ALA A 60 0.28 -15.44 -0.13
C ALA A 60 0.74 -13.97 -0.20
N LEU A 61 0.43 -13.27 -1.31
CA LEU A 61 0.74 -11.86 -1.46
C LEU A 61 -0.07 -10.99 -0.48
N ALA A 62 -1.36 -11.30 -0.29
CA ALA A 62 -2.23 -10.61 0.66
C ALA A 62 -1.69 -10.72 2.11
N GLU A 63 -1.33 -11.93 2.52
CA GLU A 63 -0.71 -12.16 3.83
C GLU A 63 0.60 -11.37 4.00
N ARG A 64 1.44 -11.37 2.97
CA ARG A 64 2.72 -10.64 2.98
C ARG A 64 2.58 -9.14 3.20
N ILE A 65 1.53 -8.53 2.63
CA ILE A 65 1.28 -7.08 2.73
C ILE A 65 0.24 -6.71 3.81
N ALA A 66 -0.11 -7.66 4.69
CA ALA A 66 -1.11 -7.48 5.75
C ALA A 66 -2.44 -6.92 5.21
N MET A 67 -2.95 -7.53 4.13
CA MET A 67 -4.21 -7.16 3.49
C MET A 67 -5.12 -8.38 3.38
N HIS A 68 -6.42 -8.20 3.57
CA HIS A 68 -7.38 -9.28 3.30
C HIS A 68 -7.40 -9.64 1.81
N GLU A 69 -7.43 -10.93 1.51
CA GLU A 69 -7.40 -11.44 0.14
C GLU A 69 -8.50 -10.82 -0.74
N THR A 70 -9.72 -10.67 -0.20
CA THR A 70 -10.83 -10.06 -0.91
C THR A 70 -10.57 -8.59 -1.28
N THR A 71 -9.87 -7.85 -0.42
CA THR A 71 -9.46 -6.46 -0.68
C THR A 71 -8.40 -6.41 -1.77
N LEU A 72 -7.39 -7.29 -1.69
CA LEU A 72 -6.35 -7.37 -2.71
C LEU A 72 -6.93 -7.76 -4.08
N ILE A 73 -7.83 -8.76 -4.14
CA ILE A 73 -8.49 -9.16 -5.40
C ILE A 73 -9.23 -7.98 -6.02
N ARG A 74 -9.96 -7.19 -5.21
CA ARG A 74 -10.66 -6.00 -5.72
C ARG A 74 -9.70 -4.99 -6.33
N ASN A 75 -8.58 -4.72 -5.67
CA ASN A 75 -7.56 -3.81 -6.17
C ASN A 75 -6.88 -4.35 -7.43
N LEU A 76 -6.55 -5.64 -7.46
CA LEU A 76 -5.94 -6.29 -8.63
C LEU A 76 -6.86 -6.24 -9.85
N ARG A 77 -8.18 -6.43 -9.68
CA ARG A 77 -9.14 -6.31 -10.77
C ARG A 77 -9.23 -4.91 -11.37
N ILE A 78 -9.03 -3.87 -10.56
CA ILE A 78 -8.92 -2.50 -11.07
C ILE A 78 -7.69 -2.37 -11.95
N LEU A 79 -6.53 -2.84 -11.48
CA LEU A 79 -5.27 -2.79 -12.23
C LEU A 79 -5.28 -3.69 -13.49
N GLU A 80 -6.02 -4.80 -13.44
CA GLU A 80 -6.23 -5.70 -14.58
C GLU A 80 -7.06 -5.01 -15.67
N ARG A 81 -8.13 -4.29 -15.30
CA ARG A 81 -8.93 -3.48 -16.25
C ARG A 81 -8.12 -2.34 -16.89
N GLU A 82 -7.19 -1.77 -16.16
CA GLU A 82 -6.23 -0.78 -16.70
C GLU A 82 -5.16 -1.44 -17.60
N GLY A 83 -5.11 -2.76 -17.65
CA GLY A 83 -4.11 -3.51 -18.43
C GLY A 83 -2.72 -3.53 -17.80
N TRP A 84 -2.59 -3.21 -16.51
CA TRP A 84 -1.29 -3.14 -15.82
C TRP A 84 -0.90 -4.43 -15.13
N VAL A 85 -1.86 -5.26 -14.77
CA VAL A 85 -1.68 -6.55 -14.08
C VAL A 85 -2.41 -7.63 -14.86
N SER A 86 -1.85 -8.84 -14.91
CA SER A 86 -2.52 -10.06 -15.31
C SER A 86 -2.67 -11.00 -14.12
N LEU A 87 -3.76 -11.76 -14.11
CA LEU A 87 -4.04 -12.79 -13.10
C LEU A 87 -4.05 -14.15 -13.80
N GLU A 88 -2.95 -14.89 -13.67
CA GLU A 88 -2.81 -16.21 -14.24
C GLU A 88 -3.36 -17.28 -13.31
N VAL A 89 -3.85 -18.38 -13.89
CA VAL A 89 -4.29 -19.56 -13.13
C VAL A 89 -3.05 -20.29 -12.65
N GLY A 90 -3.04 -20.70 -11.38
CA GLY A 90 -1.95 -21.49 -10.82
C GLY A 90 -1.81 -22.84 -11.53
N ALA A 91 -0.56 -23.27 -11.76
CA ALA A 91 -0.26 -24.52 -12.47
C ALA A 91 -0.72 -25.75 -11.66
N ASP A 92 -0.53 -25.72 -10.35
CA ASP A 92 -0.84 -26.85 -9.45
C ASP A 92 -2.27 -26.82 -8.89
N ASP A 93 -2.86 -25.64 -8.74
CA ASP A 93 -4.24 -25.46 -8.29
C ASP A 93 -4.94 -24.36 -9.13
N ARG A 94 -5.91 -24.79 -9.91
CA ARG A 94 -6.68 -23.92 -10.82
C ARG A 94 -7.55 -22.87 -10.10
N ARG A 95 -7.75 -23.01 -8.80
CA ARG A 95 -8.44 -22.02 -7.97
C ARG A 95 -7.55 -20.86 -7.57
N GLN A 96 -6.24 -21.08 -7.57
CA GLN A 96 -5.27 -20.05 -7.25
C GLN A 96 -5.09 -19.08 -8.42
N ARG A 97 -4.77 -17.83 -8.08
CA ARG A 97 -4.41 -16.79 -9.04
C ARG A 97 -3.03 -16.25 -8.69
N ILE A 98 -2.23 -16.04 -9.70
CA ILE A 98 -0.86 -15.53 -9.59
C ILE A 98 -0.83 -14.17 -10.30
N PRO A 99 -0.66 -13.06 -9.58
CA PRO A 99 -0.57 -11.74 -10.18
C PRO A 99 0.81 -11.47 -10.75
N SER A 100 0.86 -10.85 -11.90
CA SER A 100 2.09 -10.36 -12.52
C SER A 100 1.88 -9.03 -13.22
N LEU A 101 2.94 -8.22 -13.34
CA LEU A 101 2.89 -7.00 -14.12
C LEU A 101 2.92 -7.33 -15.63
N THR A 102 1.99 -6.75 -16.38
CA THR A 102 2.06 -6.76 -17.84
C THR A 102 3.22 -5.90 -18.35
N ARG A 103 3.50 -5.93 -19.65
CA ARG A 103 4.46 -4.99 -20.27
C ARG A 103 4.07 -3.53 -20.00
N GLN A 104 2.79 -3.22 -20.15
CA GLN A 104 2.25 -1.88 -19.87
C GLN A 104 2.35 -1.55 -18.38
N GLY A 105 2.03 -2.50 -17.49
CA GLY A 105 2.16 -2.31 -16.05
C GLY A 105 3.59 -2.01 -15.61
N ARG A 106 4.57 -2.68 -16.18
CA ARG A 106 6.00 -2.39 -15.93
C ARG A 106 6.39 -0.99 -16.38
N ALA A 107 5.91 -0.56 -17.54
CA ALA A 107 6.17 0.79 -18.04
C ALA A 107 5.56 1.86 -17.13
N VAL A 108 4.29 1.69 -16.72
CA VAL A 108 3.59 2.60 -15.79
C VAL A 108 4.27 2.62 -14.43
N PHE A 109 4.61 1.45 -13.88
CA PHE A 109 5.32 1.33 -12.61
C PHE A 109 6.68 2.04 -12.65
N GLY A 110 7.46 1.84 -13.72
CA GLY A 110 8.75 2.53 -13.90
C GLY A 110 8.60 4.05 -13.94
N LYS A 111 7.58 4.57 -14.64
CA LYS A 111 7.25 5.99 -14.66
C LYS A 111 6.82 6.49 -13.26
N ALA A 112 6.01 5.71 -12.55
CA ALA A 112 5.54 6.05 -11.22
C ALA A 112 6.68 6.10 -10.19
N LEU A 113 7.74 5.29 -10.33
CA LEU A 113 8.90 5.30 -9.44
C LEU A 113 9.60 6.67 -9.37
N VAL A 114 9.55 7.46 -10.44
CA VAL A 114 10.10 8.82 -10.44
C VAL A 114 9.32 9.72 -9.49
N GLY A 115 7.99 9.68 -9.57
CA GLY A 115 7.11 10.41 -8.65
C GLY A 115 7.22 9.89 -7.21
N TRP A 116 7.31 8.57 -7.05
CA TRP A 116 7.52 7.94 -5.74
C TRP A 116 8.78 8.45 -5.04
N LYS A 117 9.91 8.56 -5.75
CA LYS A 117 11.15 9.11 -5.17
C LYS A 117 10.97 10.55 -4.68
N LYS A 118 10.26 11.38 -5.43
CA LYS A 118 9.96 12.77 -5.02
C LYS A 118 9.07 12.81 -3.79
N ALA A 119 8.02 11.96 -3.75
CA ALA A 119 7.15 11.83 -2.58
C ALA A 119 7.94 11.39 -1.33
N GLN A 120 8.83 10.41 -1.46
CA GLN A 120 9.71 9.95 -0.38
C GLN A 120 10.57 11.10 0.17
N SER A 121 11.14 11.94 -0.70
CA SER A 121 11.93 13.09 -0.27
C SER A 121 11.09 14.12 0.48
N GLU A 122 9.86 14.39 0.03
CA GLU A 122 8.95 15.32 0.70
C GLU A 122 8.53 14.77 2.07
N VAL A 123 8.18 13.48 2.17
CA VAL A 123 7.85 12.82 3.44
C VAL A 123 9.04 12.85 4.40
N ALA A 124 10.26 12.60 3.91
CA ALA A 124 11.47 12.69 4.72
C ALA A 124 11.67 14.09 5.33
N GLY A 125 11.28 15.13 4.60
CA GLY A 125 11.39 16.53 5.07
C GLY A 125 10.40 16.92 6.16
N VAL A 126 9.31 16.14 6.33
CA VAL A 126 8.29 16.41 7.37
C VAL A 126 8.32 15.41 8.53
N MET A 127 9.19 14.42 8.47
CA MET A 127 9.35 13.42 9.54
C MET A 127 10.50 13.81 10.47
N ASP A 128 10.30 13.60 11.77
CA ASP A 128 11.32 13.84 12.80
C ASP A 128 12.37 12.72 12.88
N GLU A 129 12.17 11.62 12.13
CA GLU A 129 13.08 10.48 12.10
C GLU A 129 13.45 10.07 10.67
N LYS A 130 14.53 9.31 10.51
CA LYS A 130 14.96 8.79 9.20
C LYS A 130 13.91 7.82 8.65
N LEU A 131 13.59 7.92 7.35
CA LEU A 131 12.60 7.05 6.69
C LEU A 131 12.84 5.54 6.90
N PRO A 132 14.09 5.01 6.85
CA PRO A 132 14.31 3.59 7.12
C PRO A 132 13.87 3.17 8.52
N ASP A 133 14.04 4.03 9.51
CA ASP A 133 13.64 3.76 10.90
C ASP A 133 12.12 3.79 11.04
N ALA A 134 11.47 4.81 10.50
CA ALA A 134 10.03 4.92 10.43
C ALA A 134 9.40 3.70 9.74
N ASN A 135 9.92 3.32 8.58
CA ASN A 135 9.44 2.16 7.83
C ASN A 135 9.58 0.86 8.64
N ARG A 136 10.70 0.63 9.31
CA ARG A 136 10.87 -0.54 10.18
C ARG A 136 9.83 -0.60 11.28
N ARG A 137 9.52 0.54 11.92
CA ARG A 137 8.50 0.62 12.98
C ARG A 137 7.11 0.32 12.43
N LEU A 138 6.74 0.89 11.30
CA LEU A 138 5.44 0.65 10.64
C LEU A 138 5.27 -0.81 10.21
N VAL A 139 6.28 -1.40 9.59
CA VAL A 139 6.27 -2.82 9.18
C VAL A 139 6.17 -3.73 10.40
N ARG A 140 6.94 -3.44 11.47
CA ARG A 140 6.87 -4.22 12.71
C ARG A 140 5.50 -4.15 13.36
N LEU A 141 4.89 -2.96 13.41
CA LEU A 141 3.52 -2.77 13.92
C LEU A 141 2.51 -3.55 13.07
N SER A 142 2.59 -3.43 11.75
CA SER A 142 1.68 -4.15 10.84
C SER A 142 1.75 -5.66 11.03
N ARG A 143 2.96 -6.22 11.12
CA ARG A 143 3.15 -7.67 11.33
C ARG A 143 2.66 -8.13 12.71
N ALA A 144 2.91 -7.34 13.75
CA ALA A 144 2.49 -7.69 15.11
C ALA A 144 0.97 -7.61 15.31
N ALA A 145 0.31 -6.68 14.60
CA ALA A 145 -1.14 -6.47 14.69
C ALA A 145 -1.96 -7.29 13.69
N TRP A 146 -1.32 -7.92 12.71
CA TRP A 146 -2.01 -8.70 11.67
C TRP A 146 -2.36 -10.10 12.18
N HIS A 147 -3.63 -10.44 12.13
CA HIS A 147 -4.16 -11.75 12.55
C HIS A 147 -4.91 -12.51 11.43
N GLY A 148 -4.68 -12.14 10.17
CA GLY A 148 -5.26 -12.82 9.01
C GLY A 148 -6.60 -12.29 8.57
#